data_cd90a0beb253030ffcc6200bcf4f5609
#
_entry.id   cd90a0beb253030ffcc6200bcf4f5609
#
_cell.length_a   1.000
_cell.length_b   1.000
_cell.length_c   1.000
_cell.angle_alpha   90.00
_cell.angle_beta   90.00
_cell.angle_gamma   90.00
#
_symmetry.space_group_name_H-M   'P 1'
#
loop_
_entity.id
_entity.type
_entity.pdbx_description
1 polymer ?
#
loop_
_entity_poly.entity_id
_entity_poly.type
_entity_poly.pdbx_seq_one_letter_code
_entity_poly.pdbx_strand_id
1 'polypeptide(L)'
;MNYGKKGSKKRQAELTSKGIMYGKKMRVIFCKVLLVCCFAVAIIGGSLGFGVYKGILDSAPSIDDIDATPTGYLTTVLDNQGNEIATLVASGSNRKNVTIDEIPINLQHAFVALEDSRFYEHNGIDLTGIIRAGVTGIASGGNFSQGASTITQQLLKNTVFTEWTSETSFIDKLERKIQEQYLAVQLEKKVSKNWIMENYLNAINLGQNTLGVAVASERYFGKDVSELTLSECAVLAAITQNPSKFNPISNPEKNAERRMKVLNNMLDQEFISQSEYDEAVADNVYDRIQLVNVELQDNGINSYFIDELTDQVIRDLVEQKGYTETQAYKTLYQSGLTIYSTQDMDIQNIADEEVNNQDNYTSSPKVSFSYRVSIRSTDGSVKNYSEQTMLSYYKNKDNPNFKSTNYSINFASEEDADAAIEQYKADIMQEGDEIVDGSETVINTFQPQASLTVIDQSTGEVKAIVGGRGEKTASKTLNRATDTTR
;
A
#
# COMPACT_ATOMS: atom_id res chain seq x y z
N MET A 1 -69.06 -28.15 -19.38
CA MET A 1 -68.55 -29.54 -19.56
C MET A 1 -69.74 -30.52 -19.50
N ASN A 2 -69.91 -31.38 -20.50
CA ASN A 2 -71.05 -32.28 -20.57
C ASN A 2 -70.66 -33.59 -19.83
N TYR A 3 -71.13 -33.73 -18.61
CA TYR A 3 -70.83 -34.88 -17.72
C TYR A 3 -71.82 -36.04 -17.87
N GLY A 4 -72.65 -36.10 -18.95
CA GLY A 4 -73.54 -37.17 -19.24
C GLY A 4 -72.84 -38.46 -19.62
N LYS A 5 -73.51 -39.67 -19.43
CA LYS A 5 -72.96 -41.00 -19.75
C LYS A 5 -72.36 -41.11 -21.15
N LYS A 6 -72.89 -40.37 -22.15
CA LYS A 6 -72.31 -40.35 -23.52
C LYS A 6 -71.00 -39.57 -23.59
N GLY A 7 -70.82 -38.42 -22.86
CA GLY A 7 -69.62 -37.64 -22.79
C GLY A 7 -68.49 -38.39 -22.08
N SER A 8 -68.82 -39.09 -20.98
CA SER A 8 -67.88 -39.93 -20.24
C SER A 8 -67.37 -41.09 -21.07
N LYS A 9 -68.25 -41.81 -21.82
CA LYS A 9 -67.84 -42.93 -22.74
C LYS A 9 -66.94 -42.41 -23.85
N LYS A 10 -67.25 -41.25 -24.46
CA LYS A 10 -66.42 -40.65 -25.53
C LYS A 10 -65.03 -40.28 -25.02
N ARG A 11 -64.96 -39.67 -23.84
CA ARG A 11 -63.67 -39.30 -23.21
C ARG A 11 -62.86 -40.52 -22.76
N GLN A 12 -63.53 -41.59 -22.34
CA GLN A 12 -62.91 -42.87 -21.99
C GLN A 12 -62.33 -43.55 -23.24
N ALA A 13 -63.06 -43.55 -24.33
CA ALA A 13 -62.59 -44.08 -25.64
C ALA A 13 -61.43 -43.29 -26.22
N GLU A 14 -61.47 -41.96 -26.10
CA GLU A 14 -60.32 -41.07 -26.48
C GLU A 14 -59.10 -41.36 -25.61
N LEU A 15 -59.24 -41.51 -24.29
CA LEU A 15 -58.13 -41.78 -23.38
C LEU A 15 -57.55 -43.21 -23.52
N THR A 16 -58.32 -44.17 -24.04
CA THR A 16 -57.89 -45.54 -24.28
C THR A 16 -57.47 -45.80 -25.74
N SER A 17 -57.52 -44.75 -26.60
CA SER A 17 -57.03 -44.92 -27.97
C SER A 17 -55.57 -45.33 -28.02
N LYS A 18 -55.18 -46.29 -28.82
CA LYS A 18 -53.79 -46.81 -28.92
C LYS A 18 -52.79 -45.64 -29.16
N GLY A 19 -53.15 -44.62 -29.95
CA GLY A 19 -52.28 -43.47 -30.23
C GLY A 19 -52.03 -42.57 -29.03
N ILE A 20 -53.07 -42.29 -28.22
CA ILE A 20 -52.94 -41.45 -27.01
C ILE A 20 -52.17 -42.20 -25.92
N MET A 21 -52.38 -43.51 -25.79
CA MET A 21 -51.61 -44.35 -24.88
C MET A 21 -50.14 -44.45 -25.26
N TYR A 22 -49.84 -44.59 -26.56
CA TYR A 22 -48.44 -44.53 -27.06
C TYR A 22 -47.82 -43.19 -26.82
N GLY A 23 -48.50 -42.08 -27.12
CA GLY A 23 -48.01 -40.72 -26.85
C GLY A 23 -47.73 -40.46 -25.38
N LYS A 24 -48.60 -40.95 -24.47
CA LYS A 24 -48.35 -40.82 -23.00
C LYS A 24 -47.17 -41.70 -22.56
N LYS A 25 -47.07 -42.95 -23.04
CA LYS A 25 -45.89 -43.79 -22.75
C LYS A 25 -44.60 -43.17 -23.25
N MET A 26 -44.56 -42.60 -24.45
CA MET A 26 -43.40 -41.93 -25.03
C MET A 26 -43.01 -40.70 -24.23
N ARG A 27 -43.98 -39.85 -23.77
CA ARG A 27 -43.71 -38.69 -22.91
C ARG A 27 -43.11 -39.15 -21.58
N VAL A 28 -43.65 -40.18 -20.93
CA VAL A 28 -43.13 -40.69 -19.65
C VAL A 28 -41.71 -41.25 -19.82
N ILE A 29 -41.45 -42.00 -20.91
CA ILE A 29 -40.12 -42.50 -21.24
C ILE A 29 -39.16 -41.33 -21.47
N PHE A 30 -39.56 -40.34 -22.27
CA PHE A 30 -38.77 -39.14 -22.54
C PHE A 30 -38.42 -38.38 -21.25
N CYS A 31 -39.43 -38.12 -20.36
CA CYS A 31 -39.19 -37.50 -19.08
C CYS A 31 -38.24 -38.32 -18.18
N LYS A 32 -38.37 -39.66 -18.18
CA LYS A 32 -37.43 -40.52 -17.41
C LYS A 32 -36.01 -40.46 -17.98
N VAL A 33 -35.84 -40.50 -19.29
CA VAL A 33 -34.52 -40.39 -19.95
C VAL A 33 -33.93 -39.02 -19.68
N LEU A 34 -34.70 -37.94 -19.83
CA LEU A 34 -34.27 -36.59 -19.52
C LEU A 34 -33.79 -36.45 -18.07
N LEU A 35 -34.55 -36.99 -17.12
CA LEU A 35 -34.21 -36.98 -15.71
C LEU A 35 -32.90 -37.74 -15.42
N VAL A 36 -32.74 -38.94 -16.04
CA VAL A 36 -31.48 -39.71 -15.93
C VAL A 36 -30.30 -38.93 -16.52
N CYS A 37 -30.49 -38.30 -17.69
CA CYS A 37 -29.45 -37.44 -18.29
C CYS A 37 -29.10 -36.27 -17.38
N CYS A 38 -30.08 -35.57 -16.78
CA CYS A 38 -29.83 -34.49 -15.83
C CYS A 38 -29.05 -34.96 -14.61
N PHE A 39 -29.40 -36.13 -14.05
CA PHE A 39 -28.63 -36.72 -12.93
C PHE A 39 -27.21 -37.11 -13.35
N ALA A 40 -27.02 -37.69 -14.52
CA ALA A 40 -25.69 -38.03 -15.04
C ALA A 40 -24.82 -36.79 -15.21
N VAL A 41 -25.36 -35.72 -15.80
CA VAL A 41 -24.67 -34.42 -15.95
C VAL A 41 -24.33 -33.82 -14.59
N ALA A 42 -25.25 -33.88 -13.63
CA ALA A 42 -25.01 -33.39 -12.28
C ALA A 42 -23.90 -34.17 -11.56
N ILE A 43 -23.87 -35.52 -11.70
CA ILE A 43 -22.82 -36.36 -11.10
C ILE A 43 -21.46 -36.09 -11.74
N ILE A 44 -21.41 -36.09 -13.10
CA ILE A 44 -20.16 -35.82 -13.82
C ILE A 44 -19.64 -34.41 -13.52
N GLY A 45 -20.51 -33.41 -13.60
CA GLY A 45 -20.15 -32.02 -13.25
C GLY A 45 -19.70 -31.86 -11.80
N GLY A 46 -20.41 -32.50 -10.87
CA GLY A 46 -20.04 -32.51 -9.46
C GLY A 46 -18.69 -33.20 -9.20
N SER A 47 -18.44 -34.33 -9.87
CA SER A 47 -17.16 -35.06 -9.73
C SER A 47 -15.98 -34.28 -10.31
N LEU A 48 -16.17 -33.63 -11.46
CA LEU A 48 -15.15 -32.76 -12.07
C LEU A 48 -14.88 -31.54 -11.17
N GLY A 49 -15.94 -30.89 -10.70
CA GLY A 49 -15.81 -29.74 -9.78
C GLY A 49 -15.09 -30.11 -8.47
N PHE A 50 -15.40 -31.27 -7.90
CA PHE A 50 -14.73 -31.79 -6.72
C PHE A 50 -13.25 -32.13 -6.98
N GLY A 51 -12.94 -32.70 -8.17
CA GLY A 51 -11.55 -32.97 -8.56
C GLY A 51 -10.71 -31.71 -8.70
N VAL A 52 -11.26 -30.66 -9.35
CA VAL A 52 -10.61 -29.34 -9.46
C VAL A 52 -10.43 -28.72 -8.09
N TYR A 53 -11.47 -28.68 -7.26
CA TYR A 53 -11.42 -28.16 -5.90
C TYR A 53 -10.33 -28.86 -5.06
N LYS A 54 -10.28 -30.19 -5.11
CA LYS A 54 -9.26 -30.96 -4.40
C LYS A 54 -7.85 -30.65 -4.95
N GLY A 55 -7.68 -30.55 -6.26
CA GLY A 55 -6.39 -30.16 -6.88
C GLY A 55 -5.89 -28.80 -6.38
N ILE A 56 -6.78 -27.82 -6.28
CA ILE A 56 -6.48 -26.49 -5.73
C ILE A 56 -6.06 -26.57 -4.24
N LEU A 57 -6.72 -27.41 -3.45
CA LEU A 57 -6.34 -27.58 -2.05
C LEU A 57 -5.00 -28.31 -1.89
N ASP A 58 -4.74 -29.29 -2.73
CA ASP A 58 -3.50 -30.06 -2.72
C ASP A 58 -2.28 -29.21 -3.16
N SER A 59 -2.51 -28.13 -3.94
CA SER A 59 -1.49 -27.15 -4.34
C SER A 59 -1.31 -26.02 -3.32
N ALA A 60 -2.20 -25.89 -2.31
CA ALA A 60 -2.07 -24.87 -1.28
C ALA A 60 -0.82 -25.13 -0.41
N PRO A 61 -0.11 -24.07 0.01
CA PRO A 61 1.01 -24.22 0.94
C PRO A 61 0.54 -24.85 2.26
N SER A 62 1.43 -25.62 2.90
CA SER A 62 1.12 -26.20 4.20
C SER A 62 1.02 -25.12 5.26
N ILE A 63 -0.02 -25.16 6.09
CA ILE A 63 -0.19 -24.21 7.22
C ILE A 63 0.94 -24.31 8.24
N ASP A 64 1.70 -25.42 8.28
CA ASP A 64 2.84 -25.59 9.17
C ASP A 64 4.09 -24.87 8.64
N ASP A 65 4.15 -24.62 7.34
CA ASP A 65 5.24 -23.91 6.65
C ASP A 65 4.92 -22.42 6.46
N ILE A 66 3.70 -21.98 6.81
CA ILE A 66 3.28 -20.59 6.69
C ILE A 66 3.70 -19.82 7.93
N ASP A 67 4.62 -18.90 7.73
CA ASP A 67 4.85 -17.80 8.66
C ASP A 67 3.97 -16.61 8.21
N ALA A 68 2.83 -16.44 8.84
CA ALA A 68 1.93 -15.31 8.58
C ALA A 68 2.29 -14.08 9.42
N THR A 69 3.41 -14.13 10.16
CA THR A 69 3.96 -12.94 10.80
C THR A 69 4.51 -12.01 9.72
N PRO A 70 4.28 -10.70 9.82
CA PRO A 70 4.85 -9.73 8.89
C PRO A 70 6.36 -9.63 9.14
N THR A 71 7.14 -10.56 8.65
CA THR A 71 8.59 -10.52 8.74
C THR A 71 9.15 -9.89 7.48
N GLY A 72 9.64 -8.65 7.59
CA GLY A 72 10.60 -8.12 6.65
C GLY A 72 11.98 -8.48 7.16
N TYR A 73 12.62 -9.49 6.62
CA TYR A 73 14.06 -9.68 6.81
C TYR A 73 14.77 -8.55 6.07
N LEU A 74 15.59 -7.80 6.82
CA LEU A 74 16.38 -6.72 6.24
C LEU A 74 17.44 -7.31 5.32
N THR A 75 17.57 -6.78 4.13
CA THR A 75 18.66 -7.12 3.23
C THR A 75 19.89 -6.33 3.62
N THR A 76 20.98 -7.01 3.89
CA THR A 76 22.25 -6.41 4.26
C THR A 76 23.18 -6.33 3.05
N VAL A 77 23.82 -5.20 2.85
CA VAL A 77 24.87 -4.99 1.83
C VAL A 77 26.22 -4.94 2.52
N LEU A 78 27.14 -5.73 2.03
CA LEU A 78 28.51 -5.79 2.50
C LEU A 78 29.46 -5.18 1.45
N ASP A 79 30.56 -4.55 1.91
CA ASP A 79 31.64 -4.08 1.06
C ASP A 79 32.52 -5.23 0.53
N ASN A 80 33.59 -4.90 -0.19
CA ASN A 80 34.56 -5.86 -0.73
C ASN A 80 35.37 -6.60 0.37
N GLN A 81 35.32 -6.14 1.63
CA GLN A 81 35.99 -6.75 2.79
C GLN A 81 34.99 -7.53 3.67
N GLY A 82 33.70 -7.48 3.39
CA GLY A 82 32.64 -8.16 4.15
C GLY A 82 32.12 -7.35 5.33
N ASN A 83 32.40 -6.03 5.40
CA ASN A 83 31.81 -5.15 6.40
C ASN A 83 30.43 -4.70 5.93
N GLU A 84 29.48 -4.54 6.86
CA GLU A 84 28.16 -3.99 6.56
C GLU A 84 28.27 -2.50 6.23
N ILE A 85 27.73 -2.12 5.05
CA ILE A 85 27.75 -0.75 4.56
C ILE A 85 26.33 -0.17 4.36
N ALA A 86 25.33 -1.00 4.25
CA ALA A 86 23.94 -0.59 4.19
C ALA A 86 22.99 -1.72 4.57
N THR A 87 21.86 -1.32 5.12
CA THR A 87 20.69 -2.18 5.29
C THR A 87 19.59 -1.66 4.38
N LEU A 88 19.13 -2.48 3.44
CA LEU A 88 18.09 -2.09 2.50
C LEU A 88 16.73 -2.29 3.15
N VAL A 89 16.03 -1.19 3.30
CA VAL A 89 14.64 -1.15 3.75
C VAL A 89 13.80 -0.75 2.54
N ALA A 90 12.76 -1.50 2.19
CA ALA A 90 11.87 -1.06 1.11
C ALA A 90 11.40 0.36 1.44
N SER A 91 11.42 1.25 0.45
CA SER A 91 10.72 2.53 0.54
C SER A 91 9.25 2.21 0.84
N GLY A 92 8.82 2.43 2.09
CA GLY A 92 7.53 1.99 2.59
C GLY A 92 7.53 0.68 3.39
N SER A 93 8.65 0.05 3.68
CA SER A 93 8.76 -1.01 4.66
C SER A 93 9.27 -0.49 6.02
N ASN A 94 8.97 0.74 6.35
CA ASN A 94 9.02 1.23 7.70
C ASN A 94 7.97 0.48 8.51
N ARG A 95 8.22 -0.81 8.79
CA ARG A 95 7.39 -1.60 9.68
C ARG A 95 7.92 -1.42 11.09
N LYS A 96 7.19 -0.67 11.86
CA LYS A 96 7.30 -0.69 13.32
C LYS A 96 6.24 -1.67 13.80
N ASN A 97 6.67 -2.88 14.15
CA ASN A 97 5.74 -3.86 14.73
C ASN A 97 5.34 -3.39 16.12
N VAL A 98 4.04 -3.40 16.36
CA VAL A 98 3.44 -3.09 17.64
C VAL A 98 2.61 -4.27 18.11
N THR A 99 2.60 -4.51 19.42
CA THR A 99 1.80 -5.57 20.02
C THR A 99 0.33 -5.14 20.08
N ILE A 100 -0.58 -6.11 20.19
CA ILE A 100 -2.02 -5.82 20.24
C ILE A 100 -2.39 -4.91 21.41
N ASP A 101 -1.65 -4.95 22.51
CA ASP A 101 -1.88 -4.14 23.71
C ASP A 101 -1.45 -2.68 23.52
N GLU A 102 -0.55 -2.39 22.57
CA GLU A 102 -0.14 -1.04 22.18
C GLU A 102 -1.12 -0.41 21.19
N ILE A 103 -1.94 -1.22 20.50
CA ILE A 103 -2.91 -0.75 19.52
C ILE A 103 -4.22 -0.38 20.22
N PRO A 104 -4.70 0.89 20.16
CA PRO A 104 -5.95 1.29 20.79
C PRO A 104 -7.12 0.40 20.37
N ILE A 105 -7.97 0.05 21.32
CA ILE A 105 -9.14 -0.78 21.03
C ILE A 105 -10.07 -0.15 19.99
N ASN A 106 -10.17 1.18 19.96
CA ASN A 106 -10.94 1.90 18.97
C ASN A 106 -10.39 1.71 17.53
N LEU A 107 -9.07 1.56 17.38
CA LEU A 107 -8.47 1.26 16.09
C LEU A 107 -8.81 -0.16 15.64
N GLN A 108 -8.67 -1.14 16.54
CA GLN A 108 -9.05 -2.54 16.28
C GLN A 108 -10.52 -2.63 15.87
N HIS A 109 -11.42 -1.99 16.62
CA HIS A 109 -12.86 -1.97 16.35
C HIS A 109 -13.20 -1.23 15.03
N ALA A 110 -12.49 -0.17 14.67
CA ALA A 110 -12.70 0.54 13.41
C ALA A 110 -12.45 -0.37 12.19
N PHE A 111 -11.38 -1.17 12.22
CA PHE A 111 -11.11 -2.15 11.17
C PHE A 111 -12.12 -3.28 11.17
N VAL A 112 -12.48 -3.83 12.34
CA VAL A 112 -13.52 -4.88 12.45
C VAL A 112 -14.85 -4.36 11.91
N ALA A 113 -15.27 -3.18 12.34
CA ALA A 113 -16.55 -2.60 11.94
C ALA A 113 -16.68 -2.37 10.42
N LEU A 114 -15.56 -2.06 9.75
CA LEU A 114 -15.55 -1.77 8.33
C LEU A 114 -15.35 -3.02 7.46
N GLU A 115 -14.41 -3.88 7.84
CA GLU A 115 -13.93 -4.98 7.01
C GLU A 115 -14.58 -6.34 7.35
N ASP A 116 -14.86 -6.59 8.63
CA ASP A 116 -15.30 -7.92 9.10
C ASP A 116 -16.11 -7.84 10.39
N SER A 117 -17.33 -7.36 10.28
CA SER A 117 -18.21 -7.07 11.45
C SER A 117 -18.46 -8.25 12.39
N ARG A 118 -18.19 -9.48 11.97
CA ARG A 118 -18.33 -10.69 12.75
C ARG A 118 -16.99 -11.40 12.99
N PHE A 119 -15.90 -10.67 12.94
CA PHE A 119 -14.56 -11.21 13.11
C PHE A 119 -14.43 -12.13 14.35
N TYR A 120 -15.01 -11.74 15.46
CA TYR A 120 -14.93 -12.51 16.70
C TYR A 120 -15.90 -13.69 16.78
N GLU A 121 -16.82 -13.85 15.80
CA GLU A 121 -17.86 -14.89 15.82
C GLU A 121 -17.54 -16.09 14.90
N HIS A 122 -16.86 -15.84 13.78
CA HIS A 122 -16.55 -16.90 12.80
C HIS A 122 -15.14 -17.49 13.01
N ASN A 123 -14.87 -18.61 12.32
CA ASN A 123 -13.59 -19.31 12.35
C ASN A 123 -12.90 -19.25 10.96
N GLY A 124 -12.43 -18.09 10.56
CA GLY A 124 -11.68 -17.84 9.32
C GLY A 124 -12.56 -17.51 8.10
N ILE A 125 -13.80 -17.96 8.06
CA ILE A 125 -14.76 -17.69 6.98
C ILE A 125 -16.08 -17.21 7.57
N ASP A 126 -16.57 -16.08 7.07
CA ASP A 126 -17.91 -15.58 7.38
C ASP A 126 -18.95 -16.09 6.38
N LEU A 127 -19.51 -17.28 6.61
CA LEU A 127 -20.54 -17.87 5.75
C LEU A 127 -21.79 -16.99 5.62
N THR A 128 -22.20 -16.34 6.70
CA THR A 128 -23.38 -15.45 6.71
C THR A 128 -23.10 -14.20 5.86
N GLY A 129 -21.90 -13.65 5.93
CA GLY A 129 -21.46 -12.54 5.09
C GLY A 129 -21.42 -12.91 3.60
N ILE A 130 -20.92 -14.09 3.28
CA ILE A 130 -20.89 -14.60 1.90
C ILE A 130 -22.32 -14.74 1.35
N ILE A 131 -23.23 -15.34 2.12
CA ILE A 131 -24.65 -15.49 1.71
C ILE A 131 -25.29 -14.12 1.53
N ARG A 132 -25.09 -13.20 2.48
CA ARG A 132 -25.62 -11.83 2.41
C ARG A 132 -25.10 -11.10 1.18
N ALA A 133 -23.78 -11.12 0.94
CA ALA A 133 -23.17 -10.49 -0.23
C ALA A 133 -23.69 -11.09 -1.55
N GLY A 134 -23.88 -12.41 -1.59
CA GLY A 134 -24.44 -13.11 -2.74
C GLY A 134 -25.90 -12.68 -3.02
N VAL A 135 -26.76 -12.67 -2.01
CA VAL A 135 -28.16 -12.23 -2.14
C VAL A 135 -28.25 -10.75 -2.56
N THR A 136 -27.48 -9.89 -1.92
CA THR A 136 -27.45 -8.44 -2.24
C THR A 136 -26.91 -8.21 -3.66
N GLY A 137 -25.86 -8.92 -4.07
CA GLY A 137 -25.30 -8.83 -5.41
C GLY A 137 -26.29 -9.25 -6.51
N ILE A 138 -27.06 -10.32 -6.28
CA ILE A 138 -28.12 -10.76 -7.20
C ILE A 138 -29.25 -9.73 -7.22
N ALA A 139 -29.69 -9.24 -6.07
CA ALA A 139 -30.78 -8.26 -5.96
C ALA A 139 -30.43 -6.91 -6.59
N SER A 140 -29.15 -6.52 -6.62
CA SER A 140 -28.65 -5.27 -7.22
C SER A 140 -28.29 -5.40 -8.72
N GLY A 141 -28.72 -6.48 -9.39
CA GLY A 141 -28.47 -6.70 -10.82
C GLY A 141 -27.03 -7.09 -11.16
N GLY A 142 -26.33 -7.76 -10.26
CA GLY A 142 -24.94 -8.24 -10.44
C GLY A 142 -23.85 -7.31 -9.89
N ASN A 143 -24.22 -6.31 -9.13
CA ASN A 143 -23.26 -5.44 -8.46
C ASN A 143 -22.87 -6.02 -7.09
N PHE A 144 -21.74 -6.73 -7.03
CA PHE A 144 -21.17 -7.33 -5.82
C PHE A 144 -20.28 -6.32 -5.09
N SER A 145 -20.86 -5.20 -4.64
CA SER A 145 -20.13 -4.11 -3.97
C SER A 145 -19.78 -4.38 -2.50
N GLN A 146 -20.40 -5.40 -1.87
CA GLN A 146 -20.10 -5.77 -0.49
C GLN A 146 -18.96 -6.80 -0.45
N GLY A 147 -17.88 -6.47 0.28
CA GLY A 147 -16.80 -7.41 0.56
C GLY A 147 -17.30 -8.55 1.47
N ALA A 148 -16.89 -9.77 1.15
CA ALA A 148 -17.18 -10.96 1.96
C ALA A 148 -15.87 -11.63 2.44
N SER A 149 -14.72 -10.95 2.31
CA SER A 149 -13.43 -11.45 2.77
C SER A 149 -13.24 -11.08 4.24
N THR A 150 -12.84 -12.05 5.05
CA THR A 150 -12.54 -11.83 6.47
C THR A 150 -11.17 -11.20 6.67
N ILE A 151 -10.92 -10.61 7.85
CA ILE A 151 -9.61 -10.10 8.26
C ILE A 151 -8.55 -11.20 8.16
N THR A 152 -8.88 -12.44 8.56
CA THR A 152 -7.97 -13.59 8.45
C THR A 152 -7.58 -13.90 7.01
N GLN A 153 -8.53 -13.84 6.07
CA GLN A 153 -8.24 -13.99 4.63
C GLN A 153 -7.38 -12.84 4.09
N GLN A 154 -7.62 -11.62 4.55
CA GLN A 154 -6.82 -10.46 4.15
C GLN A 154 -5.40 -10.54 4.71
N LEU A 155 -5.20 -11.01 5.93
CA LEU A 155 -3.87 -11.29 6.49
C LEU A 155 -3.11 -12.26 5.59
N LEU A 156 -3.67 -13.44 5.30
CA LEU A 156 -3.06 -14.44 4.43
C LEU A 156 -2.77 -13.90 3.02
N LYS A 157 -3.70 -13.15 2.45
CA LYS A 157 -3.50 -12.49 1.16
C LYS A 157 -2.28 -11.57 1.17
N ASN A 158 -2.08 -10.82 2.24
CA ASN A 158 -1.02 -9.81 2.33
C ASN A 158 0.35 -10.40 2.74
N THR A 159 0.37 -11.55 3.40
CA THR A 159 1.60 -12.17 3.93
C THR A 159 2.03 -13.41 3.16
N VAL A 160 1.09 -14.25 2.73
CA VAL A 160 1.36 -15.53 2.07
C VAL A 160 1.21 -15.45 0.56
N PHE A 161 0.12 -14.86 0.07
CA PHE A 161 -0.17 -14.75 -1.36
C PHE A 161 0.31 -13.40 -1.93
N THR A 162 1.55 -13.06 -1.70
CA THR A 162 2.08 -11.71 -2.02
C THR A 162 2.06 -11.35 -3.51
N GLU A 163 1.92 -12.33 -4.41
CA GLU A 163 1.89 -12.13 -5.86
C GLU A 163 0.50 -11.77 -6.42
N TRP A 164 -0.51 -11.65 -5.57
CA TRP A 164 -1.90 -11.39 -5.99
C TRP A 164 -2.09 -10.12 -6.84
N THR A 165 -1.17 -9.16 -6.73
CA THR A 165 -1.20 -7.92 -7.51
C THR A 165 -0.85 -8.12 -8.98
N SER A 166 -0.14 -9.20 -9.33
CA SER A 166 0.25 -9.55 -10.69
C SER A 166 -0.74 -10.52 -11.38
N GLU A 167 -1.75 -11.02 -10.66
CA GLU A 167 -2.74 -11.95 -11.22
C GLU A 167 -3.64 -11.26 -12.25
N THR A 168 -3.57 -11.71 -13.50
CA THR A 168 -4.43 -11.24 -14.59
C THR A 168 -5.56 -12.22 -14.91
N SER A 169 -5.34 -13.54 -14.68
CA SER A 169 -6.28 -14.60 -14.97
C SER A 169 -7.41 -14.68 -13.92
N PHE A 170 -8.63 -14.93 -14.39
CA PHE A 170 -9.76 -15.25 -13.51
C PHE A 170 -9.55 -16.56 -12.74
N ILE A 171 -8.88 -17.52 -13.36
CA ILE A 171 -8.63 -18.84 -12.76
C ILE A 171 -7.68 -18.70 -11.58
N ASP A 172 -6.60 -17.95 -11.73
CA ASP A 172 -5.60 -17.73 -10.68
C ASP A 172 -6.24 -17.03 -9.46
N LYS A 173 -7.08 -16.01 -9.72
CA LYS A 173 -7.87 -15.33 -8.69
C LYS A 173 -8.83 -16.25 -7.94
N LEU A 174 -9.46 -17.19 -8.66
CA LEU A 174 -10.36 -18.15 -8.05
C LEU A 174 -9.59 -19.18 -7.22
N GLU A 175 -8.47 -19.70 -7.76
CA GLU A 175 -7.59 -20.64 -7.09
C GLU A 175 -7.09 -20.05 -5.78
N ARG A 176 -6.46 -18.89 -5.82
CA ARG A 176 -6.03 -18.18 -4.63
C ARG A 176 -7.17 -17.95 -3.63
N LYS A 177 -8.35 -17.56 -4.10
CA LYS A 177 -9.48 -17.30 -3.21
C LYS A 177 -9.96 -18.54 -2.47
N ILE A 178 -9.92 -19.71 -3.10
CA ILE A 178 -10.22 -21.00 -2.47
C ILE A 178 -9.13 -21.36 -1.47
N GLN A 179 -7.86 -21.15 -1.80
CA GLN A 179 -6.73 -21.40 -0.91
C GLN A 179 -6.75 -20.46 0.30
N GLU A 180 -7.01 -19.14 0.12
CA GLU A 180 -7.20 -18.18 1.20
C GLU A 180 -8.27 -18.64 2.21
N GLN A 181 -9.42 -19.09 1.71
CA GLN A 181 -10.51 -19.57 2.57
C GLN A 181 -10.12 -20.82 3.34
N TYR A 182 -9.49 -21.77 2.68
CA TYR A 182 -9.03 -23.01 3.32
C TYR A 182 -7.99 -22.71 4.42
N LEU A 183 -6.97 -21.92 4.09
CA LEU A 183 -5.89 -21.57 5.01
C LEU A 183 -6.39 -20.70 6.16
N ALA A 184 -7.37 -19.80 5.94
CA ALA A 184 -7.97 -19.01 7.01
C ALA A 184 -8.60 -19.88 8.08
N VAL A 185 -9.34 -20.94 7.68
CA VAL A 185 -9.90 -21.89 8.63
C VAL A 185 -8.82 -22.71 9.37
N GLN A 186 -7.72 -23.03 8.69
CA GLN A 186 -6.62 -23.77 9.35
C GLN A 186 -5.85 -22.86 10.31
N LEU A 187 -5.60 -21.62 9.93
CA LEU A 187 -4.90 -20.64 10.76
C LEU A 187 -5.65 -20.36 12.07
N GLU A 188 -6.96 -20.14 12.01
CA GLU A 188 -7.77 -19.87 13.21
C GLU A 188 -7.91 -21.06 14.17
N LYS A 189 -7.53 -22.26 13.76
CA LYS A 189 -7.39 -23.41 14.68
C LYS A 189 -6.08 -23.38 15.47
N LYS A 190 -5.08 -22.63 14.99
CA LYS A 190 -3.72 -22.61 15.56
C LYS A 190 -3.44 -21.37 16.38
N VAL A 191 -4.03 -20.23 16.02
CA VAL A 191 -3.72 -18.93 16.62
C VAL A 191 -4.99 -18.23 17.10
N SER A 192 -4.85 -17.29 18.05
CA SER A 192 -5.96 -16.51 18.59
C SER A 192 -6.40 -15.37 17.67
N LYS A 193 -7.61 -14.85 17.87
CA LYS A 193 -8.11 -13.64 17.20
C LYS A 193 -7.21 -12.42 17.44
N ASN A 194 -6.67 -12.27 18.64
CA ASN A 194 -5.73 -11.19 18.97
C ASN A 194 -4.45 -11.29 18.14
N TRP A 195 -3.90 -12.51 18.01
CA TRP A 195 -2.74 -12.74 17.15
C TRP A 195 -3.01 -12.38 15.68
N ILE A 196 -4.20 -12.76 15.17
CA ILE A 196 -4.60 -12.43 13.80
C ILE A 196 -4.75 -10.92 13.61
N MET A 197 -5.42 -10.24 14.56
CA MET A 197 -5.61 -8.79 14.52
C MET A 197 -4.29 -8.03 14.58
N GLU A 198 -3.40 -8.42 15.49
CA GLU A 198 -2.06 -7.85 15.62
C GLU A 198 -1.29 -7.93 14.30
N ASN A 199 -1.19 -9.13 13.73
CA ASN A 199 -0.45 -9.35 12.50
C ASN A 199 -1.13 -8.68 11.28
N TYR A 200 -2.45 -8.62 11.24
CA TYR A 200 -3.19 -7.91 10.20
C TYR A 200 -2.90 -6.41 10.24
N LEU A 201 -2.98 -5.79 11.43
CA LEU A 201 -2.74 -4.37 11.61
C LEU A 201 -1.27 -3.98 11.39
N ASN A 202 -0.34 -4.90 11.61
CA ASN A 202 1.06 -4.72 11.27
C ASN A 202 1.38 -4.95 9.78
N ALA A 203 0.50 -5.65 9.03
CA ALA A 203 0.74 -6.01 7.64
C ALA A 203 0.02 -5.14 6.61
N ILE A 204 -1.05 -4.45 7.02
CA ILE A 204 -1.93 -3.75 6.08
C ILE A 204 -1.26 -2.54 5.44
N ASN A 205 -1.48 -2.39 4.12
CA ASN A 205 -1.02 -1.21 3.38
C ASN A 205 -2.04 -0.07 3.54
N LEU A 206 -1.60 1.05 4.09
CA LEU A 206 -2.38 2.25 4.35
C LEU A 206 -1.98 3.45 3.47
N GLY A 207 -1.32 3.20 2.34
CA GLY A 207 -0.92 4.24 1.39
C GLY A 207 0.36 4.99 1.82
N GLN A 208 0.82 5.94 1.02
CA GLN A 208 2.04 6.71 1.30
C GLN A 208 3.25 5.85 1.69
N ASN A 209 3.33 4.65 1.13
CA ASN A 209 4.34 3.64 1.47
C ASN A 209 4.30 3.18 2.95
N THR A 210 3.19 3.33 3.65
CA THR A 210 3.05 2.86 5.03
C THR A 210 2.51 1.43 5.07
N LEU A 211 3.26 0.53 5.71
CA LEU A 211 2.85 -0.82 6.03
C LEU A 211 2.67 -0.95 7.54
N GLY A 212 1.44 -1.21 7.95
CA GLY A 212 1.04 -1.29 9.35
C GLY A 212 0.58 0.03 9.94
N VAL A 213 -0.17 -0.10 11.05
CA VAL A 213 -0.86 1.03 11.70
C VAL A 213 0.09 1.96 12.47
N ALA A 214 1.21 1.44 12.99
CA ALA A 214 2.18 2.26 13.72
C ALA A 214 2.81 3.30 12.78
N VAL A 215 3.34 2.85 11.64
CA VAL A 215 3.93 3.74 10.64
C VAL A 215 2.87 4.67 10.03
N ALA A 216 1.64 4.19 9.86
CA ALA A 216 0.56 5.05 9.38
C ALA A 216 0.20 6.14 10.40
N SER A 217 0.21 5.84 11.71
CA SER A 217 0.01 6.83 12.78
C SER A 217 1.06 7.92 12.72
N GLU A 218 2.33 7.55 12.69
CA GLU A 218 3.46 8.47 12.56
C GLU A 218 3.36 9.29 11.27
N ARG A 219 3.07 8.61 10.12
CA ARG A 219 3.00 9.28 8.81
C ARG A 219 1.87 10.31 8.70
N TYR A 220 0.69 9.98 9.19
CA TYR A 220 -0.49 10.83 8.99
C TYR A 220 -0.72 11.81 10.14
N PHE A 221 -0.31 11.47 11.36
CA PHE A 221 -0.60 12.26 12.55
C PHE A 221 0.64 12.65 13.37
N GLY A 222 1.84 12.13 13.06
CA GLY A 222 3.08 12.43 13.76
C GLY A 222 3.11 11.99 15.21
N LYS A 223 2.45 10.86 15.53
CA LYS A 223 2.37 10.36 16.90
C LYS A 223 2.34 8.85 16.98
N ASP A 224 2.65 8.34 18.15
CA ASP A 224 2.58 6.91 18.44
C ASP A 224 1.16 6.39 18.24
N VAL A 225 1.04 5.14 17.80
CA VAL A 225 -0.26 4.50 17.52
C VAL A 225 -1.15 4.44 18.75
N SER A 226 -0.57 4.31 19.95
CA SER A 226 -1.30 4.27 21.23
C SER A 226 -1.98 5.61 21.58
N GLU A 227 -1.57 6.70 20.95
CA GLU A 227 -2.09 8.05 21.19
C GLU A 227 -3.22 8.47 20.23
N LEU A 228 -3.61 7.58 19.30
CA LEU A 228 -4.65 7.88 18.32
C LEU A 228 -6.01 8.08 18.98
N THR A 229 -6.68 9.17 18.62
CA THR A 229 -8.08 9.42 18.97
C THR A 229 -9.04 8.54 18.17
N LEU A 230 -10.29 8.39 18.60
CA LEU A 230 -11.31 7.65 17.84
C LEU A 230 -11.47 8.18 16.41
N SER A 231 -11.45 9.49 16.24
CA SER A 231 -11.55 10.16 14.94
C SER A 231 -10.41 9.78 14.00
N GLU A 232 -9.18 9.76 14.51
CA GLU A 232 -7.98 9.38 13.76
C GLU A 232 -7.95 7.88 13.44
N CYS A 233 -8.38 7.03 14.38
CA CYS A 233 -8.58 5.60 14.13
C CYS A 233 -9.53 5.36 12.95
N ALA A 234 -10.63 6.10 12.88
CA ALA A 234 -11.58 6.00 11.79
C ALA A 234 -11.01 6.49 10.44
N VAL A 235 -10.13 7.52 10.44
CA VAL A 235 -9.40 7.97 9.24
C VAL A 235 -8.49 6.86 8.73
N LEU A 236 -7.69 6.23 9.59
CA LEU A 236 -6.79 5.15 9.17
C LEU A 236 -7.56 3.93 8.64
N ALA A 237 -8.62 3.51 9.32
CA ALA A 237 -9.47 2.42 8.84
C ALA A 237 -10.12 2.75 7.48
N ALA A 238 -10.46 4.01 7.23
CA ALA A 238 -11.05 4.44 5.97
C ALA A 238 -10.11 4.31 4.76
N ILE A 239 -8.79 4.19 4.94
CA ILE A 239 -7.83 4.05 3.84
C ILE A 239 -7.93 2.68 3.15
N THR A 240 -8.38 1.65 3.87
CA THR A 240 -8.45 0.27 3.36
C THR A 240 -9.19 0.11 2.04
N GLN A 241 -9.05 -1.06 1.39
CA GLN A 241 -9.55 -1.42 0.04
C GLN A 241 -8.85 -0.72 -1.12
N ASN A 242 -8.63 0.58 -1.06
CA ASN A 242 -7.96 1.34 -2.12
C ASN A 242 -7.20 2.52 -1.52
N PRO A 243 -5.96 2.28 -1.04
CA PRO A 243 -5.15 3.29 -0.38
C PRO A 243 -4.90 4.55 -1.21
N SER A 244 -4.84 4.44 -2.53
CA SER A 244 -4.69 5.62 -3.41
C SER A 244 -5.98 6.45 -3.50
N LYS A 245 -7.13 5.79 -3.59
CA LYS A 245 -8.44 6.45 -3.72
C LYS A 245 -8.88 7.12 -2.41
N PHE A 246 -8.59 6.48 -1.29
CA PHE A 246 -9.03 6.92 0.04
C PHE A 246 -7.89 7.51 0.88
N ASN A 247 -6.84 7.98 0.22
CA ASN A 247 -5.72 8.63 0.87
C ASN A 247 -6.16 9.97 1.50
N PRO A 248 -5.96 10.19 2.81
CA PRO A 248 -6.43 11.40 3.47
C PRO A 248 -5.67 12.67 3.06
N ILE A 249 -4.47 12.54 2.47
CA ILE A 249 -3.69 13.67 1.96
C ILE A 249 -4.15 14.07 0.56
N SER A 250 -4.21 13.12 -0.37
CA SER A 250 -4.51 13.40 -1.78
C SER A 250 -6.02 13.41 -2.09
N ASN A 251 -6.84 12.78 -1.28
CA ASN A 251 -8.29 12.68 -1.45
C ASN A 251 -9.05 12.79 -0.11
N PRO A 252 -8.89 13.89 0.64
CA PRO A 252 -9.45 14.04 1.99
C PRO A 252 -10.98 13.88 2.01
N GLU A 253 -11.69 14.41 1.00
CA GLU A 253 -13.16 14.30 0.90
C GLU A 253 -13.63 12.84 0.81
N LYS A 254 -12.97 12.02 -0.02
CA LYS A 254 -13.34 10.60 -0.16
C LYS A 254 -12.98 9.78 1.08
N ASN A 255 -11.89 10.14 1.75
CA ASN A 255 -11.56 9.54 3.03
C ASN A 255 -12.61 9.94 4.08
N ALA A 256 -13.04 11.22 4.12
CA ALA A 256 -14.05 11.71 5.05
C ALA A 256 -15.41 11.00 4.87
N GLU A 257 -15.87 10.81 3.64
CA GLU A 257 -17.09 10.02 3.37
C GLU A 257 -16.97 8.59 3.92
N ARG A 258 -15.80 7.98 3.74
CA ARG A 258 -15.55 6.60 4.21
C ARG A 258 -15.32 6.53 5.73
N ARG A 259 -14.68 7.54 6.33
CA ARG A 259 -14.57 7.71 7.79
C ARG A 259 -15.95 7.76 8.44
N MET A 260 -16.89 8.51 7.86
CA MET A 260 -18.28 8.53 8.34
C MET A 260 -18.93 7.15 8.30
N LYS A 261 -18.63 6.35 7.27
CA LYS A 261 -19.10 4.97 7.22
C LYS A 261 -18.49 4.11 8.33
N VAL A 262 -17.19 4.29 8.64
CA VAL A 262 -16.54 3.59 9.76
C VAL A 262 -17.24 3.92 11.07
N LEU A 263 -17.40 5.22 11.38
CA LEU A 263 -18.05 5.67 12.62
C LEU A 263 -19.48 5.17 12.75
N ASN A 264 -20.28 5.22 11.67
CA ASN A 264 -21.63 4.68 11.65
C ASN A 264 -21.65 3.17 11.94
N ASN A 265 -20.74 2.40 11.30
CA ASN A 265 -20.63 0.98 11.52
C ASN A 265 -20.20 0.66 12.98
N MET A 266 -19.31 1.45 13.57
CA MET A 266 -18.88 1.29 14.95
C MET A 266 -20.04 1.55 15.93
N LEU A 267 -20.86 2.56 15.66
CA LEU A 267 -22.05 2.87 16.44
C LEU A 267 -23.11 1.76 16.30
N ASP A 268 -23.42 1.34 15.07
CA ASP A 268 -24.40 0.29 14.77
C ASP A 268 -24.01 -1.07 15.40
N GLN A 269 -22.71 -1.32 15.59
CA GLN A 269 -22.15 -2.52 16.19
C GLN A 269 -21.88 -2.35 17.69
N GLU A 270 -22.32 -1.25 18.30
CA GLU A 270 -22.19 -0.96 19.74
C GLU A 270 -20.72 -0.91 20.23
N PHE A 271 -19.74 -0.65 19.34
CA PHE A 271 -18.34 -0.45 19.70
C PHE A 271 -18.07 0.92 20.31
N ILE A 272 -18.92 1.90 20.00
CA ILE A 272 -18.88 3.26 20.55
C ILE A 272 -20.28 3.70 20.95
N SER A 273 -20.34 4.59 21.93
CA SER A 273 -21.56 5.26 22.35
C SER A 273 -21.96 6.38 21.40
N GLN A 274 -23.21 6.85 21.48
CA GLN A 274 -23.69 8.02 20.72
C GLN A 274 -22.86 9.28 21.02
N SER A 275 -22.43 9.49 22.28
CA SER A 275 -21.60 10.63 22.66
C SER A 275 -20.24 10.61 21.98
N GLU A 276 -19.55 9.45 21.98
CA GLU A 276 -18.25 9.28 21.31
C GLU A 276 -18.37 9.44 19.80
N TYR A 277 -19.46 8.96 19.21
CA TYR A 277 -19.77 9.18 17.80
C TYR A 277 -19.92 10.67 17.48
N ASP A 278 -20.75 11.38 18.27
CA ASP A 278 -21.01 12.81 18.04
C ASP A 278 -19.73 13.65 18.19
N GLU A 279 -18.90 13.34 19.19
CA GLU A 279 -17.59 13.97 19.37
C GLU A 279 -16.64 13.68 18.19
N ALA A 280 -16.56 12.42 17.75
CA ALA A 280 -15.71 12.07 16.62
C ALA A 280 -16.19 12.71 15.31
N VAL A 281 -17.50 12.84 15.10
CA VAL A 281 -18.05 13.49 13.89
C VAL A 281 -17.76 15.00 13.89
N ALA A 282 -17.83 15.65 15.05
CA ALA A 282 -17.56 17.08 15.19
C ALA A 282 -16.07 17.44 15.10
N ASP A 283 -15.18 16.45 15.20
CA ASP A 283 -13.74 16.65 15.18
C ASP A 283 -13.20 16.99 13.78
N ASN A 284 -12.49 18.09 13.65
CA ASN A 284 -11.80 18.54 12.42
C ASN A 284 -10.48 17.77 12.22
N VAL A 285 -10.53 16.44 12.22
CA VAL A 285 -9.36 15.54 12.19
C VAL A 285 -8.41 15.80 11.00
N TYR A 286 -8.94 16.27 9.87
CA TYR A 286 -8.15 16.50 8.66
C TYR A 286 -7.19 17.69 8.78
N ASP A 287 -7.42 18.61 9.73
CA ASP A 287 -6.52 19.74 10.01
C ASP A 287 -5.20 19.25 10.64
N ARG A 288 -5.19 18.03 11.21
CA ARG A 288 -4.02 17.41 11.85
C ARG A 288 -3.25 16.48 10.92
N ILE A 289 -3.72 16.26 9.69
CA ILE A 289 -3.02 15.38 8.73
C ILE A 289 -1.71 16.03 8.31
N GLN A 290 -0.62 15.33 8.50
CA GLN A 290 0.70 15.77 8.04
C GLN A 290 0.80 15.70 6.51
N LEU A 291 0.96 16.86 5.87
CA LEU A 291 1.09 16.97 4.42
C LEU A 291 2.49 16.56 3.93
N VAL A 292 3.50 16.72 4.77
CA VAL A 292 4.90 16.39 4.51
C VAL A 292 5.32 15.18 5.33
N ASN A 293 6.12 14.29 4.76
CA ASN A 293 6.66 13.15 5.48
C ASN A 293 7.98 13.54 6.15
N VAL A 294 7.94 13.75 7.45
CA VAL A 294 9.12 14.15 8.27
C VAL A 294 10.11 12.99 8.43
N GLU A 295 9.62 11.74 8.45
CA GLU A 295 10.45 10.56 8.75
C GLU A 295 11.28 10.03 7.58
N LEU A 296 11.04 10.47 6.35
CA LEU A 296 11.92 10.11 5.23
C LEU A 296 13.34 10.67 5.38
N GLN A 297 13.58 11.50 6.40
CA GLN A 297 14.91 12.08 6.68
C GLN A 297 15.82 11.18 7.53
N ASP A 298 15.30 10.16 8.25
CA ASP A 298 16.10 9.43 9.24
C ASP A 298 16.38 7.95 8.91
N ASN A 299 15.79 7.41 7.84
CA ASN A 299 16.08 6.05 7.37
C ASN A 299 17.15 6.09 6.29
N GLY A 300 18.39 6.02 6.71
CA GLY A 300 19.60 5.81 5.93
C GLY A 300 19.49 6.14 4.43
N ILE A 301 19.84 7.38 4.05
CA ILE A 301 19.90 7.75 2.64
C ILE A 301 20.93 6.87 1.96
N ASN A 302 20.49 6.05 1.02
CA ASN A 302 21.39 5.20 0.25
C ASN A 302 22.41 6.05 -0.49
N SER A 303 23.68 5.65 -0.47
CA SER A 303 24.70 6.23 -1.32
C SER A 303 24.34 6.05 -2.83
N TYR A 304 25.00 6.80 -3.70
CA TYR A 304 24.82 6.61 -5.15
C TYR A 304 25.21 5.19 -5.58
N PHE A 305 26.22 4.60 -4.93
CA PHE A 305 26.63 3.22 -5.18
C PHE A 305 25.51 2.23 -4.79
N ILE A 306 24.92 2.39 -3.62
CA ILE A 306 23.85 1.50 -3.14
C ILE A 306 22.60 1.63 -4.00
N ASP A 307 22.25 2.84 -4.47
CA ASP A 307 21.11 3.03 -5.37
C ASP A 307 21.31 2.28 -6.69
N GLU A 308 22.50 2.36 -7.31
CA GLU A 308 22.79 1.63 -8.55
C GLU A 308 22.85 0.12 -8.31
N LEU A 309 23.46 -0.31 -7.20
CA LEU A 309 23.50 -1.72 -6.81
C LEU A 309 22.10 -2.33 -6.68
N THR A 310 21.17 -1.61 -6.04
CA THR A 310 19.78 -2.09 -5.90
C THR A 310 19.09 -2.25 -7.25
N ASP A 311 19.30 -1.31 -8.18
CA ASP A 311 18.73 -1.38 -9.53
C ASP A 311 19.34 -2.55 -10.32
N GLN A 312 20.64 -2.80 -10.17
CA GLN A 312 21.29 -3.94 -10.79
C GLN A 312 20.76 -5.28 -10.24
N VAL A 313 20.63 -5.41 -8.92
CA VAL A 313 20.09 -6.65 -8.31
C VAL A 313 18.65 -6.91 -8.78
N ILE A 314 17.81 -5.88 -8.88
CA ILE A 314 16.46 -6.03 -9.44
C ILE A 314 16.51 -6.51 -10.88
N ARG A 315 17.36 -5.89 -11.74
CA ARG A 315 17.55 -6.34 -13.12
C ARG A 315 17.99 -7.79 -13.20
N ASP A 316 18.98 -8.18 -12.40
CA ASP A 316 19.51 -9.55 -12.38
C ASP A 316 18.47 -10.59 -11.91
N LEU A 317 17.66 -10.24 -10.92
CA LEU A 317 16.55 -11.11 -10.47
C LEU A 317 15.51 -11.30 -11.58
N VAL A 318 15.20 -10.25 -12.33
CA VAL A 318 14.26 -10.31 -13.46
C VAL A 318 14.86 -11.09 -14.62
N GLU A 319 16.07 -10.75 -15.08
CA GLU A 319 16.67 -11.30 -16.30
C GLU A 319 17.23 -12.71 -16.11
N GLN A 320 17.87 -12.99 -14.95
CA GLN A 320 18.56 -14.26 -14.72
C GLN A 320 17.71 -15.28 -13.96
N LYS A 321 16.79 -14.83 -13.08
CA LYS A 321 15.90 -15.69 -12.31
C LYS A 321 14.50 -15.78 -12.87
N GLY A 322 14.15 -14.92 -13.85
CA GLY A 322 12.82 -14.89 -14.44
C GLY A 322 11.73 -14.34 -13.51
N TYR A 323 12.11 -13.55 -12.51
CA TYR A 323 11.16 -12.93 -11.60
C TYR A 323 10.40 -11.80 -12.30
N THR A 324 9.18 -11.54 -11.88
CA THR A 324 8.53 -10.25 -12.20
C THR A 324 9.23 -9.13 -11.45
N GLU A 325 9.13 -7.88 -11.90
CA GLU A 325 9.68 -6.73 -11.18
C GLU A 325 9.18 -6.66 -9.74
N THR A 326 7.90 -6.96 -9.51
CA THR A 326 7.32 -7.00 -8.16
C THR A 326 7.94 -8.08 -7.27
N GLN A 327 8.21 -9.27 -7.84
CA GLN A 327 8.89 -10.35 -7.11
C GLN A 327 10.34 -9.97 -6.79
N ALA A 328 11.05 -9.41 -7.77
CA ALA A 328 12.42 -8.95 -7.60
C ALA A 328 12.52 -7.88 -6.49
N TYR A 329 11.59 -6.91 -6.49
CA TYR A 329 11.51 -5.87 -5.48
C TYR A 329 11.25 -6.45 -4.08
N LYS A 330 10.30 -7.38 -3.96
CA LYS A 330 10.02 -8.07 -2.68
C LYS A 330 11.21 -8.89 -2.22
N THR A 331 11.85 -9.62 -3.12
CA THR A 331 13.03 -10.42 -2.80
C THR A 331 14.15 -9.53 -2.28
N LEU A 332 14.43 -8.40 -2.96
CA LEU A 332 15.48 -7.48 -2.54
C LEU A 332 15.22 -6.88 -1.16
N TYR A 333 13.99 -6.45 -0.87
CA TYR A 333 13.70 -5.65 0.32
C TYR A 333 13.04 -6.41 1.48
N GLN A 334 12.59 -7.66 1.26
CA GLN A 334 11.78 -8.39 2.25
C GLN A 334 12.25 -9.82 2.51
N SER A 335 13.20 -10.34 1.73
CA SER A 335 13.64 -11.76 1.87
C SER A 335 14.93 -11.93 2.64
N GLY A 336 15.53 -10.86 3.17
CA GLY A 336 16.75 -10.94 3.98
C GLY A 336 17.97 -11.39 3.20
N LEU A 337 18.21 -10.80 2.02
CA LEU A 337 19.39 -11.10 1.24
C LEU A 337 20.65 -10.59 1.94
N THR A 338 21.77 -11.28 1.74
CA THR A 338 23.10 -10.76 1.99
C THR A 338 23.76 -10.48 0.64
N ILE A 339 24.01 -9.22 0.33
CA ILE A 339 24.60 -8.78 -0.93
C ILE A 339 26.06 -8.43 -0.70
N TYR A 340 26.95 -9.20 -1.33
CA TYR A 340 28.38 -8.90 -1.35
C TYR A 340 28.66 -7.97 -2.52
N SER A 341 28.94 -6.69 -2.22
CA SER A 341 29.24 -5.70 -3.24
C SER A 341 30.75 -5.63 -3.54
N THR A 342 31.07 -4.94 -4.61
CA THR A 342 32.46 -4.65 -5.01
C THR A 342 32.95 -3.32 -4.46
N GLN A 343 32.13 -2.59 -3.70
CA GLN A 343 32.46 -1.28 -3.16
C GLN A 343 33.67 -1.37 -2.23
N ASP A 344 34.62 -0.47 -2.45
CA ASP A 344 35.79 -0.29 -1.60
C ASP A 344 35.60 1.01 -0.83
N MET A 345 35.40 0.91 0.49
CA MET A 345 35.06 2.06 1.32
C MET A 345 36.19 3.09 1.42
N ASP A 346 37.46 2.67 1.35
CA ASP A 346 38.57 3.59 1.36
C ASP A 346 38.60 4.43 0.06
N ILE A 347 38.39 3.77 -1.08
CA ILE A 347 38.29 4.46 -2.39
C ILE A 347 37.04 5.34 -2.44
N GLN A 348 35.91 4.86 -1.92
CA GLN A 348 34.66 5.64 -1.89
C GLN A 348 34.83 6.93 -1.09
N ASN A 349 35.41 6.85 0.11
CA ASN A 349 35.62 8.02 0.97
C ASN A 349 36.53 9.06 0.31
N ILE A 350 37.62 8.62 -0.31
CA ILE A 350 38.51 9.53 -1.06
C ILE A 350 37.75 10.17 -2.24
N ALA A 351 36.97 9.38 -2.96
CA ALA A 351 36.19 9.88 -4.12
C ALA A 351 35.16 10.93 -3.68
N ASP A 352 34.46 10.70 -2.56
CA ASP A 352 33.51 11.63 -1.97
C ASP A 352 34.20 12.93 -1.52
N GLU A 353 35.34 12.84 -0.84
CA GLU A 353 36.13 13.99 -0.40
C GLU A 353 36.58 14.83 -1.60
N GLU A 354 37.19 14.22 -2.62
CA GLU A 354 37.74 14.93 -3.76
C GLU A 354 36.67 15.56 -4.67
N VAL A 355 35.52 14.90 -4.85
CA VAL A 355 34.38 15.48 -5.61
C VAL A 355 33.78 16.66 -4.87
N ASN A 356 33.78 16.66 -3.56
CA ASN A 356 33.23 17.78 -2.76
C ASN A 356 34.25 18.90 -2.51
N ASN A 357 35.54 18.65 -2.68
CA ASN A 357 36.58 19.65 -2.46
C ASN A 357 36.50 20.77 -3.48
N GLN A 358 36.20 22.00 -3.03
CA GLN A 358 36.04 23.17 -3.89
C GLN A 358 37.33 23.55 -4.63
N ASP A 359 38.50 23.23 -4.06
CA ASP A 359 39.79 23.55 -4.66
C ASP A 359 40.06 22.82 -6.00
N ASN A 360 39.32 21.72 -6.24
CA ASN A 360 39.36 20.98 -7.48
C ASN A 360 38.58 21.66 -8.63
N TYR A 361 37.92 22.81 -8.37
CA TYR A 361 37.08 23.49 -9.37
C TYR A 361 37.58 24.92 -9.63
N THR A 362 37.65 25.27 -10.90
CA THR A 362 38.16 26.60 -11.36
C THR A 362 37.10 27.70 -11.31
N SER A 363 35.82 27.38 -11.15
CA SER A 363 34.73 28.36 -11.08
C SER A 363 34.38 28.69 -9.65
N SER A 364 33.94 29.92 -9.40
CA SER A 364 33.39 30.32 -8.11
C SER A 364 32.17 29.44 -7.78
N PRO A 365 32.05 28.99 -6.51
CA PRO A 365 30.92 28.22 -6.08
C PRO A 365 29.62 29.00 -6.22
N LYS A 366 28.55 28.29 -6.54
CA LYS A 366 27.19 28.81 -6.47
C LYS A 366 26.36 27.80 -5.77
N VAL A 367 25.44 28.25 -4.94
CA VAL A 367 24.47 27.41 -4.22
C VAL A 367 23.09 27.77 -4.73
N SER A 368 22.35 26.78 -5.21
CA SER A 368 20.91 26.85 -5.40
C SER A 368 20.23 25.96 -4.36
N PHE A 369 18.95 26.15 -4.13
CA PHE A 369 18.23 25.32 -3.18
C PHE A 369 16.85 24.88 -3.72
N SER A 370 16.36 23.76 -3.19
CA SER A 370 14.94 23.40 -3.15
C SER A 370 14.41 23.72 -1.75
N TYR A 371 13.27 24.37 -1.69
CA TYR A 371 12.67 24.85 -0.45
C TYR A 371 11.20 24.49 -0.38
N ARG A 372 10.75 24.00 0.77
CA ARG A 372 9.35 23.74 1.07
C ARG A 372 9.05 24.09 2.51
N VAL A 373 7.91 24.72 2.75
CA VAL A 373 7.38 25.00 4.09
C VAL A 373 5.86 25.08 4.04
N SER A 374 5.21 24.63 5.08
CA SER A 374 3.77 24.85 5.33
C SER A 374 3.59 25.85 6.45
N ILE A 375 2.81 26.90 6.22
CA ILE A 375 2.53 27.95 7.20
C ILE A 375 1.04 27.91 7.55
N ARG A 376 0.73 27.85 8.83
CA ARG A 376 -0.62 27.94 9.38
C ARG A 376 -0.92 29.37 9.76
N SER A 377 -1.98 29.94 9.18
CA SER A 377 -2.47 31.27 9.52
C SER A 377 -3.36 31.23 10.77
N THR A 378 -3.59 32.38 11.38
CA THR A 378 -4.41 32.55 12.59
C THR A 378 -5.86 32.11 12.42
N ASP A 379 -6.37 32.05 11.17
CA ASP A 379 -7.69 31.53 10.83
C ASP A 379 -7.73 29.99 10.71
N GLY A 380 -6.59 29.30 10.97
CA GLY A 380 -6.44 27.85 10.86
C GLY A 380 -6.14 27.36 9.45
N SER A 381 -6.13 28.20 8.43
CA SER A 381 -5.77 27.80 7.07
C SER A 381 -4.29 27.50 6.94
N VAL A 382 -3.94 26.44 6.18
CA VAL A 382 -2.55 26.06 5.91
C VAL A 382 -2.23 26.32 4.44
N LYS A 383 -1.11 27.02 4.20
CA LYS A 383 -0.59 27.29 2.85
C LYS A 383 0.81 26.72 2.69
N ASN A 384 1.06 26.14 1.53
CA ASN A 384 2.35 25.56 1.19
C ASN A 384 3.15 26.54 0.33
N TYR A 385 4.42 26.73 0.68
CA TYR A 385 5.36 27.57 -0.05
C TYR A 385 6.56 26.76 -0.50
N SER A 386 7.18 27.22 -1.59
CA SER A 386 8.33 26.55 -2.21
C SER A 386 9.26 27.57 -2.83
N GLU A 387 10.43 27.13 -3.32
CA GLU A 387 11.33 27.97 -4.14
C GLU A 387 10.62 28.57 -5.35
N GLN A 388 9.62 27.89 -5.92
CA GLN A 388 8.84 28.42 -7.05
C GLN A 388 7.91 29.56 -6.62
N THR A 389 7.29 29.43 -5.43
CA THR A 389 6.47 30.52 -4.87
C THR A 389 7.34 31.70 -4.49
N MET A 390 8.55 31.50 -3.95
CA MET A 390 9.55 32.51 -3.67
C MET A 390 9.99 33.27 -4.95
N LEU A 391 10.29 32.51 -6.02
CA LEU A 391 10.63 33.09 -7.32
C LEU A 391 9.49 33.95 -7.87
N SER A 392 8.27 33.46 -7.78
CA SER A 392 7.05 34.16 -8.25
C SER A 392 6.82 35.44 -7.44
N TYR A 393 6.99 35.36 -6.11
CA TYR A 393 6.84 36.48 -5.19
C TYR A 393 7.80 37.63 -5.51
N TYR A 394 9.10 37.35 -5.64
CA TYR A 394 10.12 38.36 -5.89
C TYR A 394 10.20 38.84 -7.36
N LYS A 395 9.57 38.10 -8.30
CA LYS A 395 9.44 38.53 -9.71
C LYS A 395 8.17 39.32 -10.00
N ASN A 396 7.20 39.32 -9.10
CA ASN A 396 5.95 40.02 -9.28
C ASN A 396 6.14 41.53 -9.06
N LYS A 397 5.95 42.34 -10.10
CA LYS A 397 6.12 43.81 -10.07
C LYS A 397 5.10 44.50 -9.16
N ASP A 398 3.95 43.88 -8.91
CA ASP A 398 2.90 44.41 -8.06
C ASP A 398 3.14 44.12 -6.56
N ASN A 399 4.21 43.34 -6.26
CA ASN A 399 4.59 43.03 -4.90
C ASN A 399 5.46 44.15 -4.29
N PRO A 400 5.17 44.65 -3.08
CA PRO A 400 6.00 45.65 -2.41
C PRO A 400 7.44 45.16 -2.19
N ASN A 401 7.68 43.87 -2.10
CA ASN A 401 8.99 43.25 -1.95
C ASN A 401 9.60 42.80 -3.29
N PHE A 402 9.13 43.32 -4.40
CA PHE A 402 9.70 43.04 -5.73
C PHE A 402 11.20 43.28 -5.77
N LYS A 403 11.97 42.29 -6.19
CA LYS A 403 13.42 42.40 -6.37
C LYS A 403 13.80 42.62 -7.83
N SER A 404 13.45 41.71 -8.73
CA SER A 404 13.79 41.78 -10.15
C SER A 404 12.98 40.77 -10.96
N THR A 405 12.66 41.07 -12.20
CA THR A 405 12.12 40.10 -13.16
C THR A 405 13.05 38.91 -13.41
N ASN A 406 14.37 39.13 -13.20
CA ASN A 406 15.42 38.14 -13.36
C ASN A 406 15.90 37.56 -12.01
N TYR A 407 15.15 37.75 -10.94
CA TYR A 407 15.50 37.18 -9.64
C TYR A 407 15.76 35.65 -9.74
N SER A 408 16.83 35.23 -9.10
CA SER A 408 17.33 33.86 -9.17
C SER A 408 17.64 33.37 -7.76
N ILE A 409 17.48 32.07 -7.53
CA ILE A 409 17.83 31.38 -6.28
C ILE A 409 19.25 30.79 -6.33
N ASN A 410 20.15 31.39 -7.13
CA ASN A 410 21.58 31.05 -7.14
C ASN A 410 22.34 32.07 -6.31
N PHE A 411 22.98 31.61 -5.26
CA PHE A 411 23.69 32.40 -4.27
C PHE A 411 25.19 32.10 -4.30
N ALA A 412 25.98 32.91 -3.64
CA ALA A 412 27.44 32.71 -3.60
C ALA A 412 27.84 31.67 -2.52
N SER A 413 27.04 31.55 -1.48
CA SER A 413 27.26 30.63 -0.34
C SER A 413 25.93 30.06 0.17
N GLU A 414 26.02 29.07 1.06
CA GLU A 414 24.85 28.53 1.80
C GLU A 414 24.27 29.58 2.73
N GLU A 415 25.14 30.37 3.41
CA GLU A 415 24.68 31.43 4.31
C GLU A 415 23.85 32.48 3.58
N ASP A 416 24.22 32.83 2.34
CA ASP A 416 23.45 33.75 1.50
C ASP A 416 22.08 33.12 1.07
N ALA A 417 22.07 31.83 0.81
CA ALA A 417 20.86 31.09 0.47
C ALA A 417 19.90 31.02 1.67
N ASP A 418 20.40 30.66 2.83
CA ASP A 418 19.64 30.59 4.08
C ASP A 418 19.10 31.97 4.48
N ALA A 419 19.91 33.00 4.39
CA ALA A 419 19.47 34.38 4.63
C ALA A 419 18.34 34.81 3.68
N ALA A 420 18.37 34.36 2.44
CA ALA A 420 17.33 34.66 1.47
C ALA A 420 16.01 33.90 1.80
N ILE A 421 16.08 32.68 2.32
CA ILE A 421 14.94 31.90 2.79
C ILE A 421 14.32 32.57 4.02
N GLU A 422 15.14 32.94 5.01
CA GLU A 422 14.67 33.64 6.21
C GLU A 422 13.99 34.97 5.86
N GLN A 423 14.56 35.73 4.92
CA GLN A 423 13.94 36.96 4.43
C GLN A 423 12.59 36.69 3.77
N TYR A 424 12.51 35.61 2.96
CA TYR A 424 11.25 35.24 2.32
C TYR A 424 10.19 34.86 3.34
N LYS A 425 10.54 34.08 4.39
CA LYS A 425 9.63 33.75 5.48
C LYS A 425 9.11 35.03 6.16
N ALA A 426 10.02 35.95 6.49
CA ALA A 426 9.64 37.23 7.09
C ALA A 426 8.71 38.07 6.20
N ASP A 427 8.88 37.98 4.87
CA ASP A 427 8.05 38.74 3.92
C ASP A 427 6.64 38.14 3.73
N ILE A 428 6.44 36.84 3.95
CA ILE A 428 5.15 36.16 3.70
C ILE A 428 4.36 35.86 4.97
N MET A 429 5.01 35.72 6.14
CA MET A 429 4.34 35.45 7.41
C MET A 429 3.73 36.72 8.00
N GLN A 430 2.55 36.59 8.56
CA GLN A 430 1.86 37.64 9.31
C GLN A 430 1.98 37.41 10.81
N GLU A 431 1.68 38.41 11.60
CA GLU A 431 1.70 38.27 13.07
C GLU A 431 0.71 37.17 13.52
N GLY A 432 1.21 36.18 14.23
CA GLY A 432 0.44 35.03 14.69
C GLY A 432 0.41 33.83 13.73
N ASP A 433 1.08 33.91 12.56
CA ASP A 433 1.27 32.73 11.69
C ASP A 433 2.34 31.81 12.30
N GLU A 434 2.17 30.51 12.14
CA GLU A 434 3.10 29.48 12.66
C GLU A 434 3.56 28.55 11.55
N ILE A 435 4.85 28.18 11.55
CA ILE A 435 5.35 27.11 10.71
C ILE A 435 4.82 25.79 11.25
N VAL A 436 4.22 24.96 10.38
CA VAL A 436 3.79 23.61 10.74
C VAL A 436 5.04 22.79 11.06
N ASP A 437 5.07 22.21 12.24
CA ASP A 437 6.23 21.46 12.73
C ASP A 437 6.65 20.37 11.73
N GLY A 438 7.96 20.27 11.49
CA GLY A 438 8.56 19.34 10.53
C GLY A 438 8.21 19.58 9.05
N SER A 439 7.51 20.66 8.70
CA SER A 439 7.14 20.95 7.29
C SER A 439 8.22 21.69 6.51
N GLU A 440 9.19 22.28 7.19
CA GLU A 440 10.25 23.04 6.55
C GLU A 440 11.38 22.12 6.09
N THR A 441 11.73 22.21 4.80
CA THR A 441 12.83 21.47 4.19
C THR A 441 13.62 22.37 3.27
N VAL A 442 14.92 22.40 3.46
CA VAL A 442 15.89 23.09 2.60
C VAL A 442 16.89 22.05 2.08
N ILE A 443 17.10 22.01 0.76
CA ILE A 443 18.07 21.13 0.12
C ILE A 443 18.98 21.99 -0.75
N ASN A 444 20.22 22.19 -0.30
CA ASN A 444 21.22 22.97 -1.02
C ASN A 444 21.85 22.13 -2.13
N THR A 445 22.06 22.75 -3.29
CA THR A 445 22.70 22.13 -4.45
C THR A 445 23.88 23.00 -4.90
N PHE A 446 25.07 22.43 -4.80
CA PHE A 446 26.32 23.11 -5.21
C PHE A 446 26.48 23.09 -6.72
N GLN A 447 27.08 24.17 -7.25
CA GLN A 447 27.45 24.31 -8.65
C GLN A 447 28.93 24.74 -8.79
N PRO A 448 29.70 24.20 -9.73
CA PRO A 448 29.29 23.18 -10.72
C PRO A 448 29.08 21.82 -10.10
N GLN A 449 28.24 21.00 -10.70
CA GLN A 449 28.09 19.59 -10.35
C GLN A 449 29.18 18.75 -11.06
N ALA A 450 29.56 17.66 -10.39
CA ALA A 450 30.49 16.66 -10.91
C ALA A 450 30.06 15.26 -10.46
N SER A 451 30.50 14.25 -11.18
CA SER A 451 30.35 12.84 -10.81
C SER A 451 31.65 12.09 -11.06
N LEU A 452 31.85 10.99 -10.34
CA LEU A 452 33.05 10.16 -10.45
C LEU A 452 32.67 8.69 -10.31
N THR A 453 33.27 7.84 -11.15
CA THR A 453 33.18 6.38 -11.02
C THR A 453 34.57 5.79 -11.09
N VAL A 454 34.90 4.92 -10.13
CA VAL A 454 36.16 4.19 -10.11
C VAL A 454 35.90 2.73 -10.46
N ILE A 455 36.57 2.24 -11.52
CA ILE A 455 36.41 0.86 -12.01
C ILE A 455 37.78 0.19 -12.04
N ASP A 456 37.89 -1.00 -11.48
CA ASP A 456 39.04 -1.87 -11.69
C ASP A 456 38.96 -2.45 -13.11
N GLN A 457 39.82 -1.96 -13.99
CA GLN A 457 39.83 -2.37 -15.40
C GLN A 457 40.23 -3.84 -15.64
N SER A 458 40.84 -4.50 -14.65
CA SER A 458 41.22 -5.91 -14.76
C SER A 458 40.06 -6.86 -14.48
N THR A 459 39.13 -6.45 -13.62
CA THR A 459 37.98 -7.29 -13.18
C THR A 459 36.66 -6.75 -13.71
N GLY A 460 36.59 -5.44 -14.05
CA GLY A 460 35.35 -4.75 -14.37
C GLY A 460 34.54 -4.31 -13.15
N GLU A 461 35.07 -4.53 -11.95
CA GLU A 461 34.40 -4.21 -10.72
C GLU A 461 34.35 -2.69 -10.48
N VAL A 462 33.17 -2.18 -10.13
CA VAL A 462 32.99 -0.79 -9.71
C VAL A 462 33.36 -0.68 -8.22
N LYS A 463 34.36 0.15 -7.91
CA LYS A 463 34.90 0.33 -6.56
C LYS A 463 34.28 1.52 -5.83
N ALA A 464 33.89 2.58 -6.56
CA ALA A 464 33.27 3.75 -5.99
C ALA A 464 32.37 4.45 -7.02
N ILE A 465 31.29 5.07 -6.54
CA ILE A 465 30.41 5.94 -7.35
C ILE A 465 30.06 7.19 -6.53
N VAL A 466 30.32 8.36 -7.09
CA VAL A 466 29.86 9.66 -6.60
C VAL A 466 28.99 10.29 -7.68
N GLY A 467 27.70 10.39 -7.46
CA GLY A 467 26.73 10.84 -8.47
C GLY A 467 26.49 12.35 -8.51
N GLY A 468 27.06 13.11 -7.55
CA GLY A 468 26.90 14.56 -7.48
C GLY A 468 27.71 15.18 -6.36
N ARG A 469 27.84 16.50 -6.38
CA ARG A 469 28.42 17.30 -5.30
C ARG A 469 27.36 17.67 -4.27
N GLY A 470 27.79 17.81 -3.01
CA GLY A 470 26.96 18.12 -1.87
C GLY A 470 26.42 16.87 -1.20
N GLU A 471 25.73 17.09 -0.09
CA GLU A 471 25.10 16.01 0.65
C GLU A 471 23.94 15.42 -0.13
N LYS A 472 23.88 14.10 -0.17
CA LYS A 472 22.76 13.38 -0.77
C LYS A 472 21.60 13.35 0.20
N THR A 473 20.50 13.97 -0.15
CA THR A 473 19.36 14.24 0.76
C THR A 473 18.21 13.24 0.64
N ALA A 474 18.24 12.36 -0.38
CA ALA A 474 17.26 11.27 -0.55
C ALA A 474 17.85 10.14 -1.37
N SER A 475 17.36 8.92 -1.15
CA SER A 475 17.66 7.78 -2.01
C SER A 475 17.02 7.96 -3.40
N LYS A 476 17.61 7.32 -4.43
CA LYS A 476 17.12 7.39 -5.83
C LYS A 476 17.05 8.82 -6.41
N THR A 477 17.89 9.71 -5.94
CA THR A 477 18.10 11.00 -6.60
C THR A 477 19.01 10.84 -7.83
N LEU A 478 19.01 11.86 -8.72
CA LEU A 478 19.78 11.85 -9.96
C LEU A 478 21.24 11.48 -9.73
N ASN A 479 21.64 10.34 -10.25
CA ASN A 479 23.02 9.87 -10.28
C ASN A 479 23.67 10.29 -11.61
N ARG A 480 24.47 11.36 -11.60
CA ARG A 480 25.08 11.86 -12.83
C ARG A 480 26.15 10.95 -13.42
N ALA A 481 26.60 9.94 -12.63
CA ALA A 481 27.54 8.94 -13.11
C ALA A 481 26.86 7.88 -14.00
N THR A 482 25.57 7.60 -13.78
CA THR A 482 24.81 6.53 -14.46
C THR A 482 23.62 7.02 -15.27
N ASP A 483 22.93 8.10 -14.81
CA ASP A 483 21.63 8.52 -15.37
C ASP A 483 21.77 9.56 -16.48
N THR A 484 22.96 10.15 -16.67
CA THR A 484 23.17 11.20 -17.67
C THR A 484 24.03 10.75 -18.82
N THR A 485 23.55 10.94 -20.05
CA THR A 485 24.34 10.81 -21.28
C THR A 485 24.72 12.20 -21.78
N ARG A 486 25.97 12.38 -22.25
CA ARG A 486 26.40 13.56 -22.96
C ARG A 486 26.10 13.44 -24.46
#